data_7c4da684396b1046451d3de51e02e38c
#
_entry.id   7c4da684396b1046451d3de51e02e38c
#
_cell.length_a   1.000
_cell.length_b   1.000
_cell.length_c   1.000
_cell.angle_alpha   90.00
_cell.angle_beta   90.00
_cell.angle_gamma   90.00
#
_symmetry.space_group_name_H-M   'P 1'
#
loop_
_entity.id
_entity.type
_entity.pdbx_description
1 polymer ?
#
loop_
_entity_poly.entity_id
_entity_poly.type
_entity_poly.pdbx_seq_one_letter_code
_entity_poly.pdbx_strand_id
1 'polypeptide(L)'
;MSPQVEDYFKITCEYIKIYGPKTIVLYLSGEWYEVYAIICNDGSYAVVDTDGTYFPSCIQDIHHFLNADISPPKEEGASGTHTFKGKQVVRTGVRQTFVNQSIRSLIAAGYTVPRVDQYPRIINNVPVLKHGKQVFDRRISHVYTAGTYDDKESTKLSNNIGCYWFHYESKDNICNVDMCVQNKNL
;
A
#
# COMPACT_ATOMS: atom_id res chain seq x y z
N MET A 1 0.16 -1.86 -22.65
CA MET A 1 -0.18 -1.79 -21.20
C MET A 1 0.91 -2.51 -20.43
N SER A 2 1.40 -1.94 -19.33
CA SER A 2 2.35 -2.63 -18.45
C SER A 2 1.56 -3.54 -17.51
N PRO A 3 1.77 -4.88 -17.55
CA PRO A 3 1.10 -5.82 -16.64
C PRO A 3 1.33 -5.47 -15.16
N GLN A 4 2.44 -4.82 -14.86
CA GLN A 4 2.80 -4.39 -13.52
C GLN A 4 1.89 -3.28 -12.99
N VAL A 5 1.55 -2.29 -13.82
CA VAL A 5 0.65 -1.19 -13.43
C VAL A 5 -0.77 -1.70 -13.22
N GLU A 6 -1.22 -2.64 -14.06
CA GLU A 6 -2.53 -3.26 -13.93
C GLU A 6 -2.66 -4.05 -12.63
N ASP A 7 -1.65 -4.86 -12.32
CA ASP A 7 -1.59 -5.63 -11.08
C ASP A 7 -1.57 -4.70 -9.84
N TYR A 8 -0.75 -3.64 -9.89
CA TYR A 8 -0.71 -2.61 -8.84
C TYR A 8 -2.08 -1.97 -8.60
N PHE A 9 -2.76 -1.53 -9.67
CA PHE A 9 -4.07 -0.88 -9.54
C PHE A 9 -5.12 -1.82 -8.97
N LYS A 10 -5.15 -3.07 -9.44
CA LYS A 10 -6.05 -4.10 -8.91
C LYS A 10 -5.86 -4.27 -7.39
N ILE A 11 -4.63 -4.51 -6.95
CA ILE A 11 -4.30 -4.68 -5.54
C ILE A 11 -4.66 -3.43 -4.74
N THR A 12 -4.29 -2.25 -5.24
CA THR A 12 -4.55 -0.98 -4.54
C THR A 12 -6.04 -0.73 -4.35
N CYS A 13 -6.86 -0.93 -5.39
CA CYS A 13 -8.31 -0.77 -5.30
C CYS A 13 -8.94 -1.77 -4.33
N GLU A 14 -8.49 -3.03 -4.33
CA GLU A 14 -8.93 -4.05 -3.38
C GLU A 14 -8.67 -3.60 -1.93
N TYR A 15 -7.46 -3.14 -1.64
CA TYR A 15 -7.08 -2.72 -0.29
C TYR A 15 -7.72 -1.39 0.13
N ILE A 16 -7.97 -0.46 -0.79
CA ILE A 16 -8.78 0.74 -0.51
C ILE A 16 -10.22 0.38 -0.11
N LYS A 17 -10.81 -0.62 -0.75
CA LYS A 17 -12.16 -1.10 -0.38
C LYS A 17 -12.21 -1.70 1.03
N ILE A 18 -11.13 -2.33 1.47
CA ILE A 18 -11.04 -2.98 2.79
C ILE A 18 -10.70 -1.97 3.89
N TYR A 19 -9.72 -1.10 3.67
CA TYR A 19 -9.12 -0.25 4.70
C TYR A 19 -9.43 1.23 4.55
N GLY A 20 -10.13 1.61 3.48
CA GLY A 20 -10.50 3.01 3.22
C GLY A 20 -9.46 3.79 2.42
N PRO A 21 -9.75 5.09 2.15
CA PRO A 21 -8.98 5.92 1.22
C PRO A 21 -7.55 6.23 1.68
N LYS A 22 -7.26 6.15 2.98
CA LYS A 22 -5.89 6.31 3.52
C LYS A 22 -5.09 5.00 3.41
N THR A 23 -5.04 4.43 2.21
CA THR A 23 -4.30 3.20 1.92
C THR A 23 -3.24 3.46 0.86
N ILE A 24 -1.99 3.10 1.15
CA ILE A 24 -0.84 3.24 0.26
C ILE A 24 -0.19 1.89 0.08
N VAL A 25 -0.32 1.30 -1.11
CA VAL A 25 0.36 0.05 -1.45
C VAL A 25 1.80 0.34 -1.87
N LEU A 26 2.76 -0.26 -1.17
CA LEU A 26 4.17 -0.24 -1.55
C LEU A 26 4.48 -1.49 -2.37
N TYR A 27 4.75 -1.33 -3.66
CA TYR A 27 4.87 -2.41 -4.63
C TYR A 27 6.31 -2.59 -5.13
N LEU A 28 6.94 -3.70 -4.76
CA LEU A 28 8.35 -3.94 -5.09
C LEU A 28 8.56 -4.16 -6.58
N SER A 29 9.47 -3.37 -7.15
CA SER A 29 9.91 -3.43 -8.54
C SER A 29 11.44 -3.24 -8.58
N GLY A 30 12.16 -4.35 -8.69
CA GLY A 30 13.61 -4.33 -8.56
C GLY A 30 14.06 -3.87 -7.16
N GLU A 31 14.78 -2.76 -7.08
CA GLU A 31 15.28 -2.19 -5.82
C GLU A 31 14.34 -1.14 -5.20
N TRP A 32 13.18 -0.88 -5.82
CA TRP A 32 12.26 0.19 -5.43
C TRP A 32 10.90 -0.34 -5.04
N TYR A 33 10.34 0.21 -3.98
CA TYR A 33 8.91 0.13 -3.70
C TYR A 33 8.24 1.30 -4.41
N GLU A 34 7.51 0.99 -5.47
CA GLU A 34 6.88 1.97 -6.35
C GLU A 34 5.39 2.12 -6.02
N VAL A 35 4.88 3.32 -6.25
CA VAL A 35 3.48 3.69 -6.16
C VAL A 35 3.10 4.35 -7.48
N TYR A 36 1.99 3.94 -8.06
CA TYR A 36 1.51 4.43 -9.35
C TYR A 36 0.17 5.12 -9.22
N ALA A 37 -0.05 6.10 -10.06
CA ALA A 37 -1.35 6.76 -10.24
C ALA A 37 -1.54 7.21 -11.68
N ILE A 38 -2.77 7.39 -12.10
CA ILE A 38 -3.10 8.11 -13.33
C ILE A 38 -3.31 9.58 -13.02
N ILE A 39 -3.08 10.43 -14.02
CA ILE A 39 -3.48 11.84 -13.99
C ILE A 39 -4.89 11.95 -14.54
N CYS A 40 -5.79 12.53 -13.77
CA CYS A 40 -7.15 12.87 -14.19
C CYS A 40 -7.19 14.19 -14.97
N ASN A 41 -8.30 14.46 -15.66
CA ASN A 41 -8.44 15.66 -16.49
C ASN A 41 -8.43 16.97 -15.67
N ASP A 42 -8.75 16.91 -14.40
CA ASP A 42 -8.72 18.02 -13.45
C ASP A 42 -7.34 18.19 -12.76
N GLY A 43 -6.36 17.38 -13.16
CA GLY A 43 -5.02 17.37 -12.57
C GLY A 43 -4.89 16.55 -11.28
N SER A 44 -5.96 15.97 -10.77
CA SER A 44 -5.91 15.07 -9.62
C SER A 44 -5.30 13.71 -9.97
N TYR A 45 -4.92 12.95 -8.95
CA TYR A 45 -4.36 11.61 -9.10
C TYR A 45 -5.35 10.55 -8.64
N ALA A 46 -5.46 9.46 -9.41
CA ALA A 46 -6.35 8.36 -9.10
C ALA A 46 -5.71 7.00 -9.37
N VAL A 47 -6.29 5.97 -8.78
CA VAL A 47 -6.15 4.57 -9.17
C VAL A 47 -7.47 4.09 -9.76
N VAL A 48 -7.43 3.13 -10.68
CA VAL A 48 -8.62 2.69 -11.42
C VAL A 48 -8.78 1.20 -11.27
N ASP A 49 -9.96 0.78 -10.83
CA ASP A 49 -10.31 -0.63 -10.72
C ASP A 49 -10.58 -1.28 -12.09
N THR A 50 -10.67 -2.57 -12.11
CA THR A 50 -10.96 -3.39 -13.29
C THR A 50 -12.32 -3.07 -13.90
N ASP A 51 -13.31 -2.71 -13.07
CA ASP A 51 -14.66 -2.28 -13.47
C ASP A 51 -14.73 -0.84 -14.00
N GLY A 52 -13.63 -0.08 -13.88
CA GLY A 52 -13.55 1.32 -14.27
C GLY A 52 -13.84 2.33 -13.16
N THR A 53 -14.07 1.87 -11.92
CA THR A 53 -14.26 2.75 -10.75
C THR A 53 -12.95 3.46 -10.40
N TYR A 54 -13.03 4.76 -10.15
CA TYR A 54 -11.90 5.60 -9.77
C TYR A 54 -11.86 5.78 -8.25
N PHE A 55 -10.67 5.60 -7.66
CA PHE A 55 -10.39 5.93 -6.26
C PHE A 55 -9.32 7.01 -6.20
N PRO A 56 -9.42 7.99 -5.28
CA PRO A 56 -8.36 8.97 -5.06
C PRO A 56 -7.03 8.27 -4.74
N SER A 57 -5.93 8.76 -5.30
CA SER A 57 -4.59 8.25 -5.01
C SER A 57 -3.90 9.11 -3.98
N CYS A 58 -3.22 8.46 -3.02
CA CYS A 58 -2.37 9.12 -2.02
C CYS A 58 -0.93 9.35 -2.52
N ILE A 59 -0.67 9.37 -3.83
CA ILE A 59 0.68 9.53 -4.37
C ILE A 59 1.34 10.86 -3.96
N GLN A 60 0.56 11.92 -3.82
CA GLN A 60 1.05 13.22 -3.37
C GLN A 60 1.50 13.20 -1.90
N ASP A 61 0.85 12.38 -1.08
CA ASP A 61 1.20 12.24 0.32
C ASP A 61 2.56 11.56 0.48
N ILE A 62 2.89 10.60 -0.41
CA ILE A 62 4.21 9.98 -0.46
C ILE A 62 5.28 11.02 -0.78
N HIS A 63 5.04 11.87 -1.77
CA HIS A 63 5.94 12.99 -2.07
C HIS A 63 6.16 13.86 -0.84
N HIS A 64 5.07 14.25 -0.15
CA HIS A 64 5.13 15.13 1.00
C HIS A 64 5.82 14.48 2.22
N PHE A 65 5.41 13.26 2.60
CA PHE A 65 5.92 12.61 3.83
C PHE A 65 7.29 11.96 3.67
N LEU A 66 7.62 11.51 2.47
CA LEU A 66 8.85 10.75 2.22
C LEU A 66 9.86 11.52 1.37
N ASN A 67 9.56 12.74 0.97
CA ASN A 67 10.37 13.57 0.08
C ASN A 67 10.77 12.79 -1.21
N ALA A 68 9.83 12.03 -1.74
CA ALA A 68 10.02 11.20 -2.91
C ALA A 68 9.36 11.83 -4.13
N ASP A 69 10.14 12.24 -5.12
CA ASP A 69 9.63 12.94 -6.30
C ASP A 69 8.66 12.08 -7.11
N ILE A 70 7.57 12.71 -7.56
CA ILE A 70 6.66 12.11 -8.53
C ILE A 70 7.29 12.28 -9.91
N SER A 71 7.62 11.16 -10.56
CA SER A 71 8.17 11.20 -11.91
C SER A 71 7.15 11.84 -12.86
N PRO A 72 7.56 12.86 -13.64
CA PRO A 72 6.66 13.48 -14.61
C PRO A 72 6.20 12.44 -15.64
N PRO A 73 5.04 12.63 -16.26
CA PRO A 73 4.62 11.81 -17.38
C PRO A 73 5.66 11.96 -18.50
N LYS A 74 6.08 10.83 -19.04
CA LYS A 74 6.98 10.81 -20.19
C LYS A 74 6.18 11.03 -21.47
N GLU A 75 6.82 11.58 -22.48
CA GLU A 75 6.23 11.71 -23.82
C GLU A 75 5.79 10.35 -24.37
N GLU A 76 4.70 10.34 -25.11
CA GLU A 76 4.16 9.12 -25.71
C GLU A 76 5.21 8.46 -26.61
N GLY A 77 5.47 7.17 -26.39
CA GLY A 77 6.50 6.42 -27.10
C GLY A 77 7.89 6.43 -26.47
N ALA A 78 8.16 7.26 -25.46
CA ALA A 78 9.43 7.22 -24.74
C ALA A 78 9.59 5.91 -23.95
N SER A 79 10.83 5.41 -23.87
CA SER A 79 11.12 4.18 -23.07
C SER A 79 10.70 4.36 -21.62
N GLY A 80 9.88 3.43 -21.11
CA GLY A 80 9.33 3.45 -19.75
C GLY A 80 8.11 4.33 -19.57
N THR A 81 7.43 4.75 -20.66
CA THR A 81 6.09 5.34 -20.60
C THR A 81 5.09 4.27 -20.19
N HIS A 82 4.36 4.53 -19.11
CA HIS A 82 3.25 3.70 -18.69
C HIS A 82 1.95 4.42 -19.02
N THR A 83 1.08 3.76 -19.78
CA THR A 83 -0.28 4.22 -20.02
C THR A 83 -1.26 3.15 -19.52
N PHE A 84 -2.33 3.60 -18.91
CA PHE A 84 -3.43 2.75 -18.46
C PHE A 84 -4.75 3.28 -18.99
N LYS A 85 -5.45 2.48 -19.83
CA LYS A 85 -6.70 2.88 -20.48
C LYS A 85 -6.60 4.25 -21.16
N GLY A 86 -5.48 4.51 -21.88
CA GLY A 86 -5.25 5.77 -22.60
C GLY A 86 -4.85 6.97 -21.72
N LYS A 87 -4.75 6.81 -20.41
CA LYS A 87 -4.30 7.86 -19.49
C LYS A 87 -2.83 7.69 -19.13
N GLN A 88 -2.16 8.81 -18.92
CA GLN A 88 -0.76 8.80 -18.47
C GLN A 88 -0.65 8.33 -17.02
N VAL A 89 0.32 7.47 -16.78
CA VAL A 89 0.64 6.95 -15.45
C VAL A 89 1.90 7.64 -14.94
N VAL A 90 1.80 8.19 -13.76
CA VAL A 90 2.94 8.70 -12.98
C VAL A 90 3.33 7.70 -11.91
N ARG A 91 4.54 7.83 -11.41
CA ARG A 91 5.04 6.99 -10.32
C ARG A 91 5.91 7.78 -9.36
N THR A 92 5.94 7.32 -8.14
CA THR A 92 6.90 7.68 -7.11
C THR A 92 7.34 6.41 -6.40
N GLY A 93 8.29 6.51 -5.49
CA GLY A 93 8.68 5.34 -4.70
C GLY A 93 9.87 5.60 -3.80
N VAL A 94 10.18 4.58 -3.01
CA VAL A 94 11.30 4.59 -2.08
C VAL A 94 12.20 3.40 -2.33
N ARG A 95 13.49 3.55 -2.09
CA ARG A 95 14.42 2.42 -2.18
C ARG A 95 14.13 1.38 -1.10
N GLN A 96 14.34 0.13 -1.42
CA GLN A 96 14.14 -1.01 -0.51
C GLN A 96 14.88 -0.83 0.82
N THR A 97 16.06 -0.19 0.81
CA THR A 97 16.86 0.10 2.01
C THR A 97 16.16 1.03 3.00
N PHE A 98 15.24 1.89 2.51
CA PHE A 98 14.51 2.87 3.34
C PHE A 98 13.05 2.49 3.60
N VAL A 99 12.61 1.33 3.13
CA VAL A 99 11.19 0.94 3.19
C VAL A 99 10.63 0.92 4.61
N ASN A 100 11.38 0.39 5.58
CA ASN A 100 10.91 0.31 6.97
C ASN A 100 10.72 1.70 7.60
N GLN A 101 11.65 2.62 7.35
CA GLN A 101 11.52 4.01 7.79
C GLN A 101 10.32 4.69 7.12
N SER A 102 10.12 4.44 5.83
CA SER A 102 8.99 4.97 5.07
C SER A 102 7.65 4.46 5.59
N ILE A 103 7.55 3.15 5.86
CA ILE A 103 6.36 2.54 6.47
C ILE A 103 6.07 3.20 7.82
N ARG A 104 7.09 3.37 8.67
CA ARG A 104 6.93 4.05 9.97
C ARG A 104 6.34 5.44 9.83
N SER A 105 6.88 6.25 8.90
CA SER A 105 6.39 7.62 8.66
C SER A 105 4.95 7.64 8.17
N LEU A 106 4.59 6.74 7.25
CA LEU A 106 3.23 6.63 6.72
C LEU A 106 2.23 6.16 7.79
N ILE A 107 2.60 5.18 8.63
CA ILE A 107 1.76 4.73 9.73
C ILE A 107 1.55 5.85 10.75
N ALA A 108 2.59 6.61 11.10
CA ALA A 108 2.48 7.76 11.98
C ALA A 108 1.56 8.86 11.41
N ALA A 109 1.46 8.98 10.09
CA ALA A 109 0.53 9.87 9.40
C ALA A 109 -0.90 9.27 9.24
N GLY A 110 -1.14 8.07 9.78
CA GLY A 110 -2.46 7.42 9.81
C GLY A 110 -2.81 6.63 8.55
N TYR A 111 -1.83 6.23 7.75
CA TYR A 111 -2.03 5.39 6.58
C TYR A 111 -2.02 3.90 6.93
N THR A 112 -2.81 3.12 6.20
CA THR A 112 -2.62 1.66 6.08
C THR A 112 -1.67 1.38 4.93
N VAL A 113 -0.65 0.55 5.18
CA VAL A 113 0.41 0.29 4.21
C VAL A 113 0.52 -1.21 3.90
N PRO A 114 -0.18 -1.71 2.88
CA PRO A 114 0.07 -3.02 2.31
C PRO A 114 1.41 -3.05 1.57
N ARG A 115 2.23 -4.04 1.87
CA ARG A 115 3.53 -4.25 1.23
C ARG A 115 3.46 -5.45 0.31
N VAL A 116 3.82 -5.26 -0.96
CA VAL A 116 3.90 -6.29 -2.00
C VAL A 116 5.36 -6.60 -2.29
N ASP A 117 5.77 -7.83 -2.04
CA ASP A 117 7.13 -8.27 -2.29
C ASP A 117 7.21 -9.18 -3.53
N GLN A 118 8.42 -9.28 -4.08
CA GLN A 118 8.75 -10.15 -5.21
C GLN A 118 9.30 -11.49 -4.70
N TYR A 119 8.75 -12.57 -5.21
CA TYR A 119 9.19 -13.93 -4.92
C TYR A 119 9.60 -14.61 -6.23
N PRO A 120 10.77 -15.26 -6.30
CA PRO A 120 11.16 -16.03 -7.47
C PRO A 120 10.07 -17.07 -7.80
N ARG A 121 9.61 -17.08 -9.06
CA ARG A 121 8.72 -18.17 -9.51
C ARG A 121 9.53 -19.43 -9.68
N ILE A 122 9.16 -20.47 -8.94
CA ILE A 122 9.81 -21.76 -8.94
C ILE A 122 8.77 -22.83 -9.33
N ILE A 123 9.07 -23.66 -10.32
CA ILE A 123 8.28 -24.82 -10.73
C ILE A 123 9.17 -26.04 -10.64
N ASN A 124 8.75 -27.07 -9.92
CA ASN A 124 9.52 -28.31 -9.68
C ASN A 124 10.95 -28.04 -9.18
N ASN A 125 11.10 -27.12 -8.22
CA ASN A 125 12.38 -26.66 -7.67
C ASN A 125 13.32 -25.98 -8.67
N VAL A 126 12.84 -25.59 -9.85
CA VAL A 126 13.63 -24.91 -10.88
C VAL A 126 13.10 -23.49 -11.05
N PRO A 127 13.98 -22.46 -11.01
CA PRO A 127 13.59 -21.09 -11.29
C PRO A 127 13.03 -20.92 -12.71
N VAL A 128 11.89 -20.25 -12.83
CA VAL A 128 11.30 -19.95 -14.14
C VAL A 128 12.02 -18.75 -14.75
N LEU A 129 12.57 -18.94 -15.95
CA LEU A 129 13.22 -17.88 -16.72
C LEU A 129 12.37 -17.49 -17.94
N LYS A 130 12.32 -16.21 -18.26
CA LYS A 130 11.76 -15.69 -19.49
C LYS A 130 12.80 -14.78 -20.14
N HIS A 131 13.22 -15.12 -21.37
CA HIS A 131 14.32 -14.43 -22.08
C HIS A 131 15.60 -14.33 -21.24
N GLY A 132 15.99 -15.39 -20.53
CA GLY A 132 17.18 -15.44 -19.67
C GLY A 132 17.05 -14.68 -18.34
N LYS A 133 15.90 -14.05 -18.05
CA LYS A 133 15.66 -13.31 -16.81
C LYS A 133 14.72 -14.07 -15.89
N GLN A 134 15.01 -14.05 -14.57
CA GLN A 134 14.15 -14.61 -13.53
C GLN A 134 12.76 -14.02 -13.59
N VAL A 135 11.73 -14.86 -13.54
CA VAL A 135 10.33 -14.45 -13.38
C VAL A 135 10.00 -14.39 -11.89
N PHE A 136 9.31 -13.34 -11.48
CA PHE A 136 8.87 -13.13 -10.10
C PHE A 136 7.35 -13.12 -10.01
N ASP A 137 6.82 -13.77 -8.99
CA ASP A 137 5.46 -13.57 -8.50
C ASP A 137 5.46 -12.45 -7.48
N ARG A 138 4.37 -11.70 -7.39
CA ARG A 138 4.19 -10.64 -6.42
C ARG A 138 3.04 -10.99 -5.49
N ARG A 139 3.25 -10.82 -4.20
CA ARG A 139 2.27 -11.15 -3.18
C ARG A 139 2.34 -10.12 -2.06
N ILE A 140 1.20 -9.88 -1.42
CA ILE A 140 1.18 -9.15 -0.16
C ILE A 140 2.01 -9.94 0.86
N SER A 141 3.06 -9.33 1.36
CA SER A 141 3.89 -9.89 2.44
C SER A 141 3.38 -9.47 3.81
N HIS A 142 2.97 -8.21 3.94
CA HIS A 142 2.50 -7.62 5.19
C HIS A 142 1.46 -6.53 4.91
N VAL A 143 0.59 -6.30 5.90
CA VAL A 143 -0.29 -5.13 5.94
C VAL A 143 -0.04 -4.42 7.26
N TYR A 144 0.52 -3.23 7.17
CA TYR A 144 0.84 -2.41 8.34
C TYR A 144 -0.27 -1.41 8.59
N THR A 145 -0.75 -1.36 9.83
CA THR A 145 -1.73 -0.38 10.32
C THR A 145 -1.23 0.21 11.62
N ALA A 146 -1.81 1.30 12.09
CA ALA A 146 -1.45 1.87 13.40
C ALA A 146 -1.60 0.87 14.56
N GLY A 147 -2.56 -0.08 14.44
CA GLY A 147 -2.78 -1.12 15.46
C GLY A 147 -1.88 -2.35 15.34
N THR A 148 -1.37 -2.66 14.13
CA THR A 148 -0.58 -3.88 13.87
C THR A 148 0.90 -3.63 13.72
N TYR A 149 1.30 -2.37 13.58
CA TYR A 149 2.70 -2.00 13.42
C TYR A 149 3.44 -2.15 14.75
N ASP A 150 4.42 -3.04 14.78
CA ASP A 150 5.30 -3.25 15.93
C ASP A 150 6.69 -2.70 15.58
N ASP A 151 7.00 -1.54 16.16
CA ASP A 151 8.30 -0.91 16.00
C ASP A 151 9.23 -1.37 17.13
N LYS A 152 9.94 -2.46 16.90
CA LYS A 152 10.90 -3.01 17.88
C LYS A 152 12.04 -2.03 18.24
N GLU A 153 12.25 -0.99 17.44
CA GLU A 153 13.28 0.02 17.66
C GLU A 153 12.77 1.26 18.41
N SER A 154 11.45 1.43 18.52
CA SER A 154 10.85 2.59 19.18
C SER A 154 10.45 2.28 20.61
N THR A 155 11.25 2.71 21.56
CA THR A 155 10.93 2.69 23.00
C THR A 155 9.85 3.72 23.39
N LYS A 156 9.32 4.51 22.44
CA LYS A 156 8.47 5.68 22.72
C LYS A 156 7.01 5.55 22.29
N LEU A 157 6.63 4.54 21.50
CA LEU A 157 5.26 4.35 21.05
C LEU A 157 4.71 3.05 21.64
N SER A 158 3.97 3.15 22.72
CA SER A 158 3.16 2.03 23.19
C SER A 158 1.94 1.90 22.27
N ASN A 159 1.89 0.85 21.47
CA ASN A 159 0.68 0.48 20.75
C ASN A 159 -0.27 -0.21 21.74
N ASN A 160 -1.22 0.52 22.27
CA ASN A 160 -2.27 -0.02 23.08
C ASN A 160 -3.42 -0.48 22.16
N ILE A 161 -3.82 -1.74 22.28
CA ILE A 161 -5.03 -2.24 21.63
C ILE A 161 -6.12 -2.24 22.70
N GLY A 162 -7.16 -1.43 22.48
CA GLY A 162 -8.37 -1.42 23.31
C GLY A 162 -9.48 -2.22 22.62
N CYS A 163 -10.02 -3.21 23.31
CA CYS A 163 -11.25 -3.87 22.91
C CYS A 163 -12.37 -3.39 23.81
N TYR A 164 -13.46 -2.95 23.20
CA TYR A 164 -14.69 -2.59 23.94
C TYR A 164 -15.75 -3.63 23.63
N TRP A 165 -16.32 -4.22 24.67
CA TRP A 165 -17.43 -5.14 24.55
C TRP A 165 -18.69 -4.46 25.07
N PHE A 166 -19.73 -4.41 24.25
CA PHE A 166 -21.03 -3.86 24.65
C PHE A 166 -21.99 -5.01 24.91
N HIS A 167 -22.49 -5.13 26.11
CA HIS A 167 -23.56 -6.04 26.45
C HIS A 167 -24.83 -5.24 26.82
N TYR A 168 -25.92 -5.47 26.07
CA TYR A 168 -27.17 -4.79 26.28
C TYR A 168 -28.16 -5.76 26.95
N GLU A 169 -28.59 -5.44 28.17
CA GLU A 169 -29.65 -6.16 28.89
C GLU A 169 -30.97 -5.44 28.68
N SER A 170 -31.88 -6.05 27.90
CA SER A 170 -33.16 -5.44 27.52
C SER A 170 -34.16 -5.28 28.66
N LYS A 171 -33.99 -5.99 29.79
CA LYS A 171 -34.91 -5.91 30.94
C LYS A 171 -34.80 -4.62 31.73
N ASP A 172 -33.62 -4.02 31.81
CA ASP A 172 -33.39 -2.87 32.70
C ASP A 172 -32.85 -1.63 31.94
N ASN A 173 -32.81 -1.67 30.62
CA ASN A 173 -32.17 -0.62 29.77
C ASN A 173 -30.72 -0.31 30.18
N ILE A 174 -30.01 -1.30 30.72
CA ILE A 174 -28.60 -1.14 31.12
C ILE A 174 -27.68 -1.57 30.00
N CYS A 175 -26.76 -0.70 29.64
CA CYS A 175 -25.66 -1.01 28.76
C CYS A 175 -24.37 -1.16 29.57
N ASN A 176 -23.88 -2.38 29.70
CA ASN A 176 -22.60 -2.65 30.33
C ASN A 176 -21.50 -2.55 29.28
N VAL A 177 -20.44 -1.85 29.60
CA VAL A 177 -19.27 -1.68 28.72
C VAL A 177 -18.06 -2.28 29.43
N ASP A 178 -17.55 -3.38 28.88
CA ASP A 178 -16.30 -3.96 29.31
C ASP A 178 -15.17 -3.44 28.42
N MET A 179 -14.07 -3.02 29.02
CA MET A 179 -12.89 -2.53 28.32
C MET A 179 -11.70 -3.42 28.66
N CYS A 180 -11.07 -3.96 27.63
CA CYS A 180 -9.76 -4.61 27.73
C CYS A 180 -8.73 -3.78 26.99
N VAL A 181 -7.69 -3.33 27.68
CA VAL A 181 -6.54 -2.65 27.08
C VAL A 181 -5.33 -3.55 27.20
N GLN A 182 -4.82 -4.01 26.09
CA GLN A 182 -3.58 -4.78 26.04
C GLN A 182 -2.41 -3.88 25.65
N ASN A 183 -1.44 -3.76 26.55
CA ASN A 183 -0.18 -3.08 26.24
C ASN A 183 0.78 -4.12 25.64
N LYS A 184 1.27 -3.87 24.43
CA LYS A 184 2.23 -4.76 23.75
C LYS A 184 3.66 -4.68 24.28
N ASN A 185 3.91 -3.83 25.27
CA ASN A 185 5.26 -3.62 25.84
C ASN A 185 5.49 -4.39 27.16
N LEU A 186 4.80 -5.52 27.35
CA LEU A 186 5.09 -6.49 28.40
C LEU A 186 5.76 -7.73 27.82
#